data_7423f29638c036b2972ee2214416f3f5
#
_entry.id   7423f29638c036b2972ee2214416f3f5
#
_cell.length_a   1.000
_cell.length_b   1.000
_cell.length_c   1.000
_cell.angle_alpha   90.00
_cell.angle_beta   90.00
_cell.angle_gamma   90.00
#
_symmetry.space_group_name_H-M   'P 1'
#
loop_
_entity.id
_entity.type
_entity.pdbx_description
1 polymer ?
#
loop_
_entity_poly.entity_id
_entity_poly.type
_entity_poly.pdbx_seq_one_letter_code
_entity_poly.pdbx_strand_id
1 'polypeptide(L)'
;MNSILQTLSKHRSAIMGFAILWIMLFHLRVPTDIDIIDFFRSVGYGGVDIFVFLSGFGLYYSLSRKNFDLKKYYKSRFFRILPEFWVVIGFAFLAQMDFSTRAFYQLICKATTLGYWIGYRDESWFISCIVFLYAIFPVYFKLFKKYGYKASFYFIGAGFSLMLIYALTCILCYNNKNYGGFIILTYARLPIFFIGAIFGHWAKDGCNIRLTKKLKTIALTAAFTAAIILFIFQTYFFYALQTCSLAYLPYIIITPVLCLLLAKFFDKYKTIDKIFTIFGLMSLELYLCHIFIYKLFFDFIDFLDKDSSNILTMLISFFAAYLLYIVNKKVLSRRTNIRIRP
;
A
#
# COMPACT_ATOMS: atom_id res chain seq x y z
N MET A 1 -21.26 -20.58 -9.69
CA MET A 1 -19.90 -20.00 -9.90
C MET A 1 -19.84 -18.66 -9.18
N ASN A 2 -18.91 -18.50 -8.24
CA ASN A 2 -18.69 -17.21 -7.57
C ASN A 2 -18.27 -16.15 -8.60
N SER A 3 -18.77 -14.91 -8.45
CA SER A 3 -18.29 -13.82 -9.31
C SER A 3 -16.79 -13.61 -9.08
N ILE A 4 -16.08 -13.12 -10.09
CA ILE A 4 -14.62 -12.84 -9.98
C ILE A 4 -14.31 -11.89 -8.80
N LEU A 5 -15.24 -10.99 -8.46
CA LEU A 5 -15.11 -10.07 -7.35
C LEU A 5 -15.30 -10.75 -5.98
N GLN A 6 -16.13 -11.78 -5.91
CA GLN A 6 -16.21 -12.62 -4.70
C GLN A 6 -14.93 -13.42 -4.51
N THR A 7 -14.33 -13.93 -5.60
CA THR A 7 -13.02 -14.59 -5.57
C THR A 7 -11.94 -13.61 -5.11
N LEU A 8 -11.94 -12.36 -5.59
CA LEU A 8 -11.04 -11.31 -5.12
C LEU A 8 -11.21 -11.07 -3.62
N SER A 9 -12.45 -10.96 -3.13
CA SER A 9 -12.74 -10.78 -1.71
C SER A 9 -12.23 -11.94 -0.85
N LYS A 10 -12.38 -13.17 -1.33
CA LYS A 10 -11.96 -14.40 -0.64
C LYS A 10 -10.45 -14.48 -0.48
N HIS A 11 -9.69 -14.19 -1.53
CA HIS A 11 -8.22 -14.30 -1.56
C HIS A 11 -7.50 -12.98 -1.25
N ARG A 12 -8.21 -11.99 -0.71
CA ARG A 12 -7.66 -10.66 -0.43
C ARG A 12 -6.41 -10.71 0.45
N SER A 13 -6.40 -11.56 1.49
CA SER A 13 -5.23 -11.70 2.37
C SER A 13 -4.01 -12.23 1.63
N ALA A 14 -4.18 -13.26 0.79
CA ALA A 14 -3.08 -13.79 -0.01
C ALA A 14 -2.53 -12.75 -1.00
N ILE A 15 -3.40 -11.93 -1.62
CA ILE A 15 -2.98 -10.85 -2.51
C ILE A 15 -2.20 -9.76 -1.73
N MET A 16 -2.61 -9.44 -0.50
CA MET A 16 -1.84 -8.56 0.38
C MET A 16 -0.49 -9.18 0.76
N GLY A 17 -0.43 -10.51 0.93
CA GLY A 17 0.83 -11.25 1.16
C GLY A 17 1.78 -11.14 -0.04
N PHE A 18 1.27 -11.29 -1.26
CA PHE A 18 2.04 -11.05 -2.47
C PHE A 18 2.57 -9.60 -2.50
N ALA A 19 1.70 -8.64 -2.22
CA ALA A 19 2.05 -7.22 -2.28
C ALA A 19 3.17 -6.84 -1.30
N ILE A 20 3.11 -7.33 -0.04
CA ILE A 20 4.17 -7.03 0.92
C ILE A 20 5.49 -7.67 0.54
N LEU A 21 5.48 -8.93 0.09
CA LEU A 21 6.70 -9.59 -0.35
C LEU A 21 7.32 -8.89 -1.56
N TRP A 22 6.50 -8.39 -2.48
CA TRP A 22 6.97 -7.63 -3.64
C TRP A 22 7.59 -6.28 -3.24
N ILE A 23 7.00 -5.57 -2.25
CA ILE A 23 7.57 -4.35 -1.66
C ILE A 23 8.91 -4.65 -0.96
N MET A 24 8.98 -5.72 -0.19
CA MET A 24 10.21 -6.12 0.49
C MET A 24 11.31 -6.49 -0.52
N LEU A 25 10.94 -7.19 -1.60
CA LEU A 25 11.87 -7.49 -2.70
C LEU A 25 12.37 -6.23 -3.40
N PHE A 26 11.54 -5.20 -3.56
CA PHE A 26 11.96 -3.89 -4.08
C PHE A 26 13.04 -3.23 -3.20
N HIS A 27 12.92 -3.34 -1.88
CA HIS A 27 13.90 -2.80 -0.95
C HIS A 27 15.14 -3.68 -0.78
N LEU A 28 15.07 -4.95 -1.15
CA LEU A 28 16.21 -5.86 -1.17
C LEU A 28 17.12 -5.51 -2.35
N ARG A 29 18.15 -4.69 -2.11
CA ARG A 29 19.05 -4.16 -3.14
C ARG A 29 20.18 -5.12 -3.50
N VAL A 30 19.87 -6.40 -3.66
CA VAL A 30 20.82 -7.43 -4.11
C VAL A 30 20.64 -7.62 -5.62
N PRO A 31 21.63 -7.27 -6.45
CA PRO A 31 21.54 -7.48 -7.88
C PRO A 31 21.49 -8.99 -8.18
N THR A 32 20.79 -9.35 -9.24
CA THR A 32 20.79 -10.70 -9.78
C THR A 32 21.33 -10.63 -11.22
N ASP A 33 21.96 -11.70 -11.70
CA ASP A 33 22.45 -11.75 -13.07
C ASP A 33 21.32 -12.01 -14.08
N ILE A 34 20.06 -11.79 -13.68
CA ILE A 34 18.86 -12.07 -14.48
C ILE A 34 18.03 -10.80 -14.62
N ASP A 35 18.11 -10.15 -15.76
CA ASP A 35 17.45 -8.87 -16.06
C ASP A 35 15.95 -8.84 -15.73
N ILE A 36 15.23 -9.94 -16.01
CA ILE A 36 13.78 -10.00 -15.76
C ILE A 36 13.46 -10.01 -14.24
N ILE A 37 14.32 -10.62 -13.42
CA ILE A 37 14.16 -10.62 -11.96
C ILE A 37 14.45 -9.24 -11.43
N ASP A 38 15.51 -8.59 -11.89
CA ASP A 38 15.88 -7.24 -11.48
C ASP A 38 14.83 -6.22 -11.93
N PHE A 39 14.28 -6.38 -13.12
CA PHE A 39 13.13 -5.58 -13.55
C PHE A 39 11.91 -5.79 -12.64
N PHE A 40 11.50 -7.05 -12.40
CA PHE A 40 10.38 -7.37 -11.53
C PHE A 40 10.56 -6.80 -10.12
N ARG A 41 11.77 -6.87 -9.59
CA ARG A 41 12.18 -6.28 -8.32
C ARG A 41 12.05 -4.75 -8.36
N SER A 42 12.60 -4.10 -9.38
CA SER A 42 12.64 -2.64 -9.51
C SER A 42 11.25 -1.98 -9.56
N VAL A 43 10.25 -2.69 -10.04
CA VAL A 43 8.85 -2.24 -10.10
C VAL A 43 8.01 -2.67 -8.89
N GLY A 44 8.63 -3.27 -7.87
CA GLY A 44 7.94 -3.79 -6.68
C GLY A 44 7.25 -2.72 -5.80
N TYR A 45 7.57 -1.44 -5.98
CA TYR A 45 6.84 -0.34 -5.34
C TYR A 45 5.34 -0.31 -5.71
N GLY A 46 4.94 -0.95 -6.83
CA GLY A 46 3.55 -1.18 -7.20
C GLY A 46 2.76 -2.06 -6.21
N GLY A 47 3.44 -2.80 -5.34
CA GLY A 47 2.80 -3.50 -4.23
C GLY A 47 2.02 -2.57 -3.31
N VAL A 48 2.45 -1.31 -3.15
CA VAL A 48 1.71 -0.30 -2.39
C VAL A 48 0.36 0.01 -3.05
N ASP A 49 0.31 0.07 -4.38
CA ASP A 49 -0.93 0.31 -5.12
C ASP A 49 -1.93 -0.83 -4.94
N ILE A 50 -1.46 -2.07 -4.80
CA ILE A 50 -2.29 -3.23 -4.44
C ILE A 50 -2.90 -3.03 -3.03
N PHE A 51 -2.11 -2.61 -2.04
CA PHE A 51 -2.62 -2.31 -0.69
C PHE A 51 -3.69 -1.23 -0.70
N VAL A 52 -3.43 -0.15 -1.44
CA VAL A 52 -4.35 0.99 -1.54
C VAL A 52 -5.65 0.58 -2.23
N PHE A 53 -5.58 -0.13 -3.35
CA PHE A 53 -6.74 -0.67 -4.06
C PHE A 53 -7.59 -1.59 -3.17
N LEU A 54 -6.96 -2.57 -2.53
CA LEU A 54 -7.63 -3.52 -1.64
C LEU A 54 -8.17 -2.83 -0.38
N SER A 55 -7.57 -1.73 0.06
CA SER A 55 -8.10 -0.92 1.16
C SER A 55 -9.41 -0.22 0.76
N GLY A 56 -9.44 0.46 -0.38
CA GLY A 56 -10.68 1.04 -0.93
C GLY A 56 -11.78 0.01 -1.11
N PHE A 57 -11.44 -1.14 -1.73
CA PHE A 57 -12.33 -2.28 -1.90
C PHE A 57 -12.96 -2.74 -0.58
N GLY A 58 -12.11 -3.03 0.42
CA GLY A 58 -12.57 -3.56 1.70
C GLY A 58 -13.34 -2.54 2.55
N LEU A 59 -13.00 -1.26 2.45
CA LEU A 59 -13.72 -0.21 3.17
C LEU A 59 -15.14 -0.07 2.65
N TYR A 60 -15.33 0.00 1.33
CA TYR A 60 -16.67 0.08 0.77
C TYR A 60 -17.53 -1.11 1.18
N TYR A 61 -16.98 -2.32 1.04
CA TYR A 61 -17.66 -3.56 1.40
C TYR A 61 -18.05 -3.58 2.89
N SER A 62 -17.17 -3.11 3.79
CA SER A 62 -17.43 -3.11 5.23
C SER A 62 -18.45 -2.05 5.65
N LEU A 63 -18.42 -0.84 5.05
CA LEU A 63 -19.34 0.25 5.38
C LEU A 63 -20.75 0.05 4.84
N SER A 64 -20.91 -0.74 3.79
CA SER A 64 -22.22 -1.08 3.21
C SER A 64 -23.02 -2.06 4.07
N ARG A 65 -22.50 -2.52 5.21
CA ARG A 65 -23.27 -3.31 6.19
C ARG A 65 -24.30 -2.43 6.89
N LYS A 66 -25.39 -3.05 7.38
CA LYS A 66 -26.42 -2.35 8.17
C LYS A 66 -25.79 -1.71 9.42
N ASN A 67 -26.27 -0.53 9.80
CA ASN A 67 -25.86 0.22 11.00
C ASN A 67 -24.41 0.73 10.96
N PHE A 68 -24.11 1.60 9.96
CA PHE A 68 -22.84 2.30 9.91
C PHE A 68 -22.72 3.30 11.07
N ASP A 69 -21.73 3.10 11.93
CA ASP A 69 -21.34 4.00 13.00
C ASP A 69 -19.97 4.60 12.72
N LEU A 70 -19.93 5.93 12.57
CA LEU A 70 -18.72 6.68 12.25
C LEU A 70 -17.68 6.58 13.37
N LYS A 71 -18.08 6.62 14.63
CA LYS A 71 -17.19 6.52 15.80
C LYS A 71 -16.54 5.14 15.85
N LYS A 72 -17.33 4.09 15.64
CA LYS A 72 -16.85 2.71 15.58
C LYS A 72 -15.92 2.49 14.39
N TYR A 73 -16.22 3.13 13.25
CA TYR A 73 -15.35 3.08 12.07
C TYR A 73 -13.95 3.64 12.39
N TYR A 74 -13.86 4.90 12.85
CA TYR A 74 -12.57 5.52 13.14
C TYR A 74 -11.82 4.79 14.24
N LYS A 75 -12.50 4.39 15.32
CA LYS A 75 -11.89 3.58 16.38
C LYS A 75 -11.26 2.29 15.83
N SER A 76 -11.98 1.56 14.96
CA SER A 76 -11.46 0.31 14.40
C SER A 76 -10.26 0.52 13.46
N ARG A 77 -10.20 1.64 12.72
CA ARG A 77 -9.08 1.97 11.84
C ARG A 77 -7.87 2.44 12.62
N PHE A 78 -8.10 3.29 13.62
CA PHE A 78 -7.08 3.74 14.55
C PHE A 78 -6.36 2.57 15.23
N PHE A 79 -7.12 1.69 15.90
CA PHE A 79 -6.53 0.57 16.63
C PHE A 79 -5.90 -0.50 15.74
N ARG A 80 -6.17 -0.49 14.45
CA ARG A 80 -5.56 -1.42 13.49
C ARG A 80 -4.15 -1.00 13.06
N ILE A 81 -3.83 0.31 13.05
CA ILE A 81 -2.60 0.81 12.42
C ILE A 81 -1.71 1.51 13.45
N LEU A 82 -2.26 2.50 14.18
CA LEU A 82 -1.41 3.40 14.95
C LEU A 82 -0.73 2.77 16.17
N PRO A 83 -1.35 1.86 16.94
CA PRO A 83 -0.67 1.27 18.10
C PRO A 83 0.59 0.50 17.70
N GLU A 84 0.52 -0.29 16.63
CA GLU A 84 1.67 -1.03 16.11
C GLU A 84 2.74 -0.10 15.56
N PHE A 85 2.32 0.91 14.83
CA PHE A 85 3.21 1.94 14.33
C PHE A 85 3.95 2.66 15.47
N TRP A 86 3.23 3.06 16.54
CA TRP A 86 3.86 3.72 17.68
C TRP A 86 4.84 2.84 18.42
N VAL A 87 4.56 1.55 18.56
CA VAL A 87 5.50 0.58 19.14
C VAL A 87 6.79 0.55 18.32
N VAL A 88 6.69 0.41 17.01
CA VAL A 88 7.87 0.30 16.13
C VAL A 88 8.69 1.59 16.11
N ILE A 89 8.04 2.77 15.96
CA ILE A 89 8.79 4.04 15.99
C ILE A 89 9.39 4.35 17.36
N GLY A 90 8.72 3.94 18.45
CA GLY A 90 9.25 4.05 19.81
C GLY A 90 10.52 3.22 20.00
N PHE A 91 10.52 1.96 19.54
CA PHE A 91 11.72 1.13 19.54
C PHE A 91 12.82 1.71 18.67
N ALA A 92 12.49 2.19 17.47
CA ALA A 92 13.47 2.81 16.57
C ALA A 92 14.07 4.08 17.19
N PHE A 93 13.29 4.89 17.89
CA PHE A 93 13.76 6.06 18.61
C PHE A 93 14.73 5.69 19.74
N LEU A 94 14.38 4.69 20.56
CA LEU A 94 15.24 4.23 21.65
C LEU A 94 16.55 3.62 21.12
N ALA A 95 16.50 2.90 20.00
CA ALA A 95 17.69 2.28 19.40
C ALA A 95 18.67 3.31 18.82
N GLN A 96 18.21 4.50 18.41
CA GLN A 96 19.10 5.57 17.92
C GLN A 96 19.88 6.25 19.03
N MET A 97 19.51 6.07 20.29
CA MET A 97 20.15 6.69 21.47
C MET A 97 20.33 8.22 21.38
N ASP A 98 19.56 8.88 20.51
CA ASP A 98 19.52 10.34 20.40
C ASP A 98 18.29 10.88 21.15
N PHE A 99 18.51 11.50 22.30
CA PHE A 99 17.46 12.09 23.13
C PHE A 99 17.45 13.63 23.05
N SER A 100 17.97 14.19 21.96
CA SER A 100 17.91 15.63 21.72
C SER A 100 16.48 16.13 21.53
N THR A 101 16.25 17.40 21.79
CA THR A 101 14.95 18.07 21.55
C THR A 101 14.51 17.89 20.10
N ARG A 102 15.46 17.88 19.16
CA ARG A 102 15.22 17.64 17.74
C ARG A 102 14.67 16.22 17.51
N ALA A 103 15.28 15.20 18.12
CA ALA A 103 14.86 13.81 18.00
C ALA A 103 13.44 13.60 18.57
N PHE A 104 13.12 14.20 19.70
CA PHE A 104 11.75 14.19 20.27
C PHE A 104 10.74 14.88 19.34
N TYR A 105 11.08 16.04 18.79
CA TYR A 105 10.23 16.71 17.81
C TYR A 105 9.95 15.83 16.59
N GLN A 106 10.98 15.16 16.07
CA GLN A 106 10.85 14.22 14.95
C GLN A 106 9.94 13.04 15.31
N LEU A 107 10.08 12.48 16.51
CA LEU A 107 9.23 11.40 16.99
C LEU A 107 7.75 11.84 17.05
N ILE A 108 7.46 13.02 17.57
CA ILE A 108 6.09 13.57 17.63
C ILE A 108 5.54 13.78 16.21
N CYS A 109 6.33 14.37 15.32
CA CYS A 109 5.94 14.56 13.92
C CYS A 109 5.60 13.24 13.22
N LYS A 110 6.37 12.17 13.48
CA LYS A 110 6.09 10.83 12.96
C LYS A 110 4.86 10.21 13.61
N ALA A 111 4.80 10.20 14.94
CA ALA A 111 3.72 9.57 15.70
C ALA A 111 2.34 10.15 15.36
N THR A 112 2.26 11.44 15.11
CA THR A 112 1.03 12.13 14.71
C THR A 112 0.71 12.00 13.23
N THR A 113 1.63 11.47 12.40
CA THR A 113 1.58 11.47 10.92
C THR A 113 1.52 12.87 10.28
N LEU A 114 1.53 13.94 11.07
CA LEU A 114 1.45 15.33 10.58
C LEU A 114 2.74 15.79 9.91
N GLY A 115 3.89 15.30 10.37
CA GLY A 115 5.19 15.63 9.79
C GLY A 115 5.26 15.40 8.28
N TYR A 116 4.62 14.34 7.81
CA TYR A 116 4.49 14.03 6.40
C TYR A 116 3.85 15.18 5.59
N TRP A 117 2.77 15.78 6.12
CA TRP A 117 2.02 16.83 5.44
C TRP A 117 2.69 18.20 5.44
N ILE A 118 3.64 18.40 6.35
CA ILE A 118 4.47 19.63 6.39
C ILE A 118 5.82 19.44 5.71
N GLY A 119 5.97 18.39 4.90
CA GLY A 119 7.17 18.16 4.07
C GLY A 119 8.30 17.39 4.77
N TYR A 120 8.06 16.84 5.95
CA TYR A 120 9.05 16.00 6.62
C TYR A 120 9.25 14.70 5.84
N ARG A 121 10.48 14.42 5.43
CA ARG A 121 10.80 13.16 4.76
C ARG A 121 10.74 12.03 5.77
N ASP A 122 9.81 11.09 5.57
CA ASP A 122 9.63 9.94 6.43
C ASP A 122 9.45 8.68 5.60
N GLU A 123 10.24 7.68 5.89
CA GLU A 123 10.16 6.35 5.26
C GLU A 123 8.81 5.68 5.54
N SER A 124 8.14 6.05 6.64
CA SER A 124 6.79 5.56 6.98
C SER A 124 5.66 6.30 6.27
N TRP A 125 5.94 7.00 5.17
CA TRP A 125 4.98 7.79 4.38
C TRP A 125 3.66 7.06 4.09
N PHE A 126 3.71 5.74 3.88
CA PHE A 126 2.51 4.95 3.60
C PHE A 126 1.52 4.95 4.77
N ILE A 127 2.01 4.98 6.02
CA ILE A 127 1.14 5.09 7.21
C ILE A 127 0.36 6.41 7.16
N SER A 128 1.03 7.52 6.88
CA SER A 128 0.39 8.83 6.73
C SER A 128 -0.60 8.85 5.57
N CYS A 129 -0.24 8.24 4.44
CA CYS A 129 -1.10 8.07 3.28
C CYS A 129 -2.38 7.29 3.62
N ILE A 130 -2.26 6.10 4.22
CA ILE A 130 -3.42 5.24 4.48
C ILE A 130 -4.32 5.79 5.58
N VAL A 131 -3.76 6.47 6.59
CA VAL A 131 -4.51 7.19 7.63
C VAL A 131 -5.37 8.29 7.00
N PHE A 132 -4.78 9.09 6.11
CA PHE A 132 -5.51 10.12 5.37
C PHE A 132 -6.64 9.53 4.50
N LEU A 133 -6.35 8.49 3.73
CA LEU A 133 -7.35 7.81 2.89
C LEU A 133 -8.51 7.27 3.73
N TYR A 134 -8.21 6.74 4.93
CA TYR A 134 -9.24 6.28 5.85
C TYR A 134 -10.03 7.44 6.46
N ALA A 135 -9.39 8.59 6.70
CA ALA A 135 -10.07 9.77 7.23
C ALA A 135 -11.09 10.35 6.24
N ILE A 136 -10.76 10.41 4.95
CA ILE A 136 -11.65 10.97 3.92
C ILE A 136 -12.72 9.98 3.43
N PHE A 137 -12.52 8.68 3.63
CA PHE A 137 -13.39 7.66 3.07
C PHE A 137 -14.87 7.76 3.49
N PRO A 138 -15.25 8.08 4.75
CA PRO A 138 -16.66 8.25 5.11
C PRO A 138 -17.36 9.39 4.36
N VAL A 139 -16.62 10.45 4.03
CA VAL A 139 -17.14 11.56 3.21
C VAL A 139 -17.42 11.06 1.80
N TYR A 140 -16.44 10.39 1.18
CA TYR A 140 -16.63 9.74 -0.11
C TYR A 140 -17.84 8.79 -0.09
N PHE A 141 -17.94 7.93 0.92
CA PHE A 141 -19.00 6.93 1.02
C PHE A 141 -20.39 7.58 1.10
N LYS A 142 -20.56 8.66 1.89
CA LYS A 142 -21.81 9.44 1.96
C LYS A 142 -22.16 10.07 0.61
N LEU A 143 -21.17 10.67 -0.05
CA LEU A 143 -21.36 11.29 -1.37
C LEU A 143 -21.66 10.24 -2.44
N PHE A 144 -21.01 9.08 -2.39
CA PHE A 144 -21.30 7.99 -3.30
C PHE A 144 -22.74 7.45 -3.11
N LYS A 145 -23.21 7.33 -1.87
CA LYS A 145 -24.60 6.93 -1.61
C LYS A 145 -25.61 7.95 -2.14
N LYS A 146 -25.27 9.24 -2.16
CA LYS A 146 -26.15 10.30 -2.66
C LYS A 146 -26.07 10.50 -4.17
N TYR A 147 -24.87 10.46 -4.75
CA TYR A 147 -24.62 10.86 -6.15
C TYR A 147 -24.11 9.71 -7.05
N GLY A 148 -23.94 8.51 -6.51
CA GLY A 148 -23.45 7.34 -7.25
C GLY A 148 -22.04 7.54 -7.83
N TYR A 149 -21.84 7.05 -9.04
CA TYR A 149 -20.54 7.11 -9.73
C TYR A 149 -20.04 8.55 -10.00
N LYS A 150 -20.92 9.56 -9.99
CA LYS A 150 -20.47 10.97 -10.10
C LYS A 150 -19.53 11.34 -8.97
N ALA A 151 -19.80 10.87 -7.73
CA ALA A 151 -18.87 11.08 -6.62
C ALA A 151 -17.50 10.45 -6.90
N SER A 152 -17.46 9.20 -7.38
CA SER A 152 -16.20 8.54 -7.74
C SER A 152 -15.44 9.31 -8.81
N PHE A 153 -16.13 9.80 -9.83
CA PHE A 153 -15.53 10.61 -10.90
C PHE A 153 -14.86 11.87 -10.34
N TYR A 154 -15.50 12.59 -9.43
CA TYR A 154 -14.91 13.78 -8.81
C TYR A 154 -13.67 13.45 -7.95
N PHE A 155 -13.73 12.39 -7.14
CA PHE A 155 -12.60 12.01 -6.30
C PHE A 155 -11.41 11.47 -7.10
N ILE A 156 -11.65 10.68 -8.13
CA ILE A 156 -10.63 10.19 -9.06
C ILE A 156 -10.05 11.36 -9.86
N GLY A 157 -10.92 12.23 -10.38
CA GLY A 157 -10.51 13.43 -11.12
C GLY A 157 -9.68 14.38 -10.27
N ALA A 158 -10.05 14.60 -9.00
CA ALA A 158 -9.24 15.37 -8.06
C ALA A 158 -7.83 14.77 -7.88
N GLY A 159 -7.73 13.43 -7.77
CA GLY A 159 -6.42 12.76 -7.71
C GLY A 159 -5.56 13.04 -8.95
N PHE A 160 -6.13 12.89 -10.15
CA PHE A 160 -5.43 13.20 -11.40
C PHE A 160 -5.08 14.69 -11.52
N SER A 161 -5.97 15.59 -11.12
CA SER A 161 -5.70 17.04 -11.13
C SER A 161 -4.53 17.40 -10.21
N LEU A 162 -4.50 16.82 -9.00
CA LEU A 162 -3.39 17.03 -8.05
C LEU A 162 -2.07 16.48 -8.60
N MET A 163 -2.08 15.32 -9.26
CA MET A 163 -0.89 14.77 -9.92
C MET A 163 -0.42 15.70 -11.06
N LEU A 164 -1.34 16.19 -11.88
CA LEU A 164 -1.01 17.09 -12.99
C LEU A 164 -0.46 18.42 -12.49
N ILE A 165 -1.10 19.06 -11.51
CA ILE A 165 -0.63 20.30 -10.90
C ILE A 165 0.79 20.11 -10.37
N TYR A 166 1.04 19.00 -9.66
CA TYR A 166 2.38 18.72 -9.15
C TYR A 166 3.40 18.50 -10.27
N ALA A 167 3.05 17.72 -11.30
CA ALA A 167 3.94 17.51 -12.44
C ALA A 167 4.28 18.83 -13.15
N LEU A 168 3.30 19.68 -13.36
CA LEU A 168 3.51 21.03 -13.93
C LEU A 168 4.40 21.90 -13.03
N THR A 169 4.18 21.85 -11.71
CA THR A 169 5.04 22.58 -10.76
C THR A 169 6.49 22.10 -10.84
N CYS A 170 6.71 20.78 -10.92
CA CYS A 170 8.06 20.21 -11.08
C CYS A 170 8.72 20.68 -12.40
N ILE A 171 7.97 20.75 -13.49
CA ILE A 171 8.48 21.20 -14.80
C ILE A 171 8.80 22.67 -14.78
N LEU A 172 7.92 23.50 -14.24
CA LEU A 172 8.05 24.96 -14.24
C LEU A 172 9.09 25.46 -13.22
N CYS A 173 9.25 24.75 -12.09
CA CYS A 173 10.16 25.11 -11.01
C CYS A 173 11.42 24.22 -11.00
N TYR A 174 11.95 23.88 -12.15
CA TYR A 174 13.07 22.94 -12.34
C TYR A 174 14.30 23.19 -11.44
N ASN A 175 14.53 24.43 -11.00
CA ASN A 175 15.65 24.80 -10.12
C ASN A 175 15.42 24.49 -8.63
N ASN A 176 14.25 24.04 -8.22
CA ASN A 176 13.92 23.86 -6.81
C ASN A 176 13.57 22.39 -6.51
N LYS A 177 14.62 21.54 -6.48
CA LYS A 177 14.57 20.08 -6.28
C LYS A 177 13.88 19.58 -5.00
N ASN A 178 13.34 20.47 -4.15
CA ASN A 178 12.84 20.14 -2.82
C ASN A 178 11.34 20.39 -2.59
N TYR A 179 10.58 20.83 -3.60
CA TYR A 179 9.14 21.08 -3.41
C TYR A 179 8.31 19.79 -3.51
N GLY A 180 7.60 19.49 -2.45
CA GLY A 180 6.51 18.51 -2.44
C GLY A 180 6.87 17.06 -2.12
N GLY A 181 8.10 16.68 -2.11
CA GLY A 181 8.65 15.41 -1.60
C GLY A 181 7.70 14.21 -1.64
N PHE A 182 7.37 13.67 -0.48
CA PHE A 182 6.57 12.45 -0.33
C PHE A 182 5.05 12.65 -0.47
N ILE A 183 4.51 13.87 -0.31
CA ILE A 183 3.04 14.14 -0.36
C ILE A 183 2.44 13.68 -1.68
N ILE A 184 3.20 13.83 -2.77
CA ILE A 184 2.79 13.38 -4.09
C ILE A 184 2.49 11.88 -4.15
N LEU A 185 3.16 11.08 -3.33
CA LEU A 185 2.92 9.64 -3.25
C LEU A 185 1.48 9.33 -2.80
N THR A 186 0.89 10.18 -1.96
CA THR A 186 -0.53 10.06 -1.59
C THR A 186 -1.45 10.48 -2.73
N TYR A 187 -1.17 11.61 -3.38
CA TYR A 187 -2.01 12.09 -4.47
C TYR A 187 -2.06 11.09 -5.64
N ALA A 188 -0.93 10.48 -5.96
CA ALA A 188 -0.83 9.45 -6.99
C ALA A 188 -1.68 8.20 -6.68
N ARG A 189 -2.00 7.95 -5.41
CA ARG A 189 -2.79 6.79 -4.96
C ARG A 189 -4.26 7.08 -4.76
N LEU A 190 -4.71 8.33 -4.84
CA LEU A 190 -6.13 8.67 -4.76
C LEU A 190 -6.96 7.95 -5.85
N PRO A 191 -6.58 7.99 -7.15
CA PRO A 191 -7.35 7.31 -8.18
C PRO A 191 -7.54 5.83 -7.92
N ILE A 192 -6.46 5.11 -7.63
CA ILE A 192 -6.51 3.66 -7.44
C ILE A 192 -7.29 3.26 -6.18
N PHE A 193 -7.28 4.09 -5.13
CA PHE A 193 -8.07 3.88 -3.92
C PHE A 193 -9.57 3.93 -4.22
N PHE A 194 -10.04 4.94 -4.95
CA PHE A 194 -11.46 5.09 -5.28
C PHE A 194 -11.92 4.10 -6.35
N ILE A 195 -11.03 3.69 -7.27
CA ILE A 195 -11.28 2.55 -8.16
C ILE A 195 -11.50 1.28 -7.33
N GLY A 196 -10.67 1.03 -6.31
CA GLY A 196 -10.86 -0.06 -5.37
C GLY A 196 -12.22 -0.01 -4.67
N ALA A 197 -12.67 1.18 -4.26
CA ALA A 197 -13.99 1.37 -3.66
C ALA A 197 -15.14 1.04 -4.63
N ILE A 198 -15.01 1.39 -5.92
CA ILE A 198 -15.98 1.00 -6.97
C ILE A 198 -16.04 -0.53 -7.10
N PHE A 199 -14.91 -1.21 -7.11
CA PHE A 199 -14.86 -2.67 -7.14
C PHE A 199 -15.49 -3.29 -5.88
N GLY A 200 -15.31 -2.66 -4.72
CA GLY A 200 -16.01 -3.03 -3.48
C GLY A 200 -17.52 -2.86 -3.56
N HIS A 201 -17.99 -1.80 -4.21
CA HIS A 201 -19.42 -1.60 -4.50
C HIS A 201 -19.96 -2.74 -5.39
N TRP A 202 -19.31 -3.02 -6.50
CA TRP A 202 -19.73 -4.10 -7.40
C TRP A 202 -19.72 -5.48 -6.72
N ALA A 203 -18.74 -5.75 -5.89
CA ALA A 203 -18.67 -7.00 -5.13
C ALA A 203 -19.84 -7.13 -4.13
N LYS A 204 -20.25 -6.02 -3.51
CA LYS A 204 -21.31 -5.98 -2.49
C LYS A 204 -22.70 -6.12 -3.10
N ASP A 205 -22.96 -5.41 -4.18
CA ASP A 205 -24.30 -5.35 -4.79
C ASP A 205 -24.53 -6.53 -5.76
N GLY A 206 -23.61 -7.51 -5.74
CA GLY A 206 -23.76 -8.74 -6.54
C GLY A 206 -23.70 -8.48 -8.04
N CYS A 207 -23.11 -7.35 -8.47
CA CYS A 207 -22.92 -7.09 -9.88
C CYS A 207 -22.14 -8.26 -10.48
N ASN A 208 -22.84 -9.18 -11.11
CA ASN A 208 -22.26 -10.23 -11.90
C ASN A 208 -21.61 -9.56 -13.13
N ILE A 209 -20.40 -9.00 -12.91
CA ILE A 209 -19.58 -8.57 -14.03
C ILE A 209 -19.21 -9.85 -14.77
N ARG A 210 -20.07 -10.24 -15.71
CA ARG A 210 -19.74 -11.25 -16.70
C ARG A 210 -18.66 -10.62 -17.57
N LEU A 211 -17.42 -10.86 -17.21
CA LEU A 211 -16.29 -10.50 -18.08
C LEU A 211 -16.45 -11.27 -19.40
N THR A 212 -17.11 -10.64 -20.36
CA THR A 212 -17.19 -11.19 -21.71
C THR A 212 -15.76 -11.42 -22.24
N LYS A 213 -15.60 -12.34 -23.22
CA LYS A 213 -14.28 -12.55 -23.84
C LYS A 213 -13.66 -11.22 -24.30
N LYS A 214 -14.47 -10.37 -24.95
CA LYS A 214 -14.06 -9.03 -25.41
C LYS A 214 -13.54 -8.15 -24.27
N LEU A 215 -14.28 -8.04 -23.16
CA LEU A 215 -13.87 -7.22 -22.01
C LEU A 215 -12.59 -7.75 -21.35
N LYS A 216 -12.44 -9.08 -21.25
CA LYS A 216 -11.19 -9.69 -20.76
C LYS A 216 -10.00 -9.35 -21.66
N THR A 217 -10.17 -9.49 -22.98
CA THR A 217 -9.12 -9.16 -23.95
C THR A 217 -8.75 -7.68 -23.81
N ILE A 218 -9.71 -6.77 -23.80
CA ILE A 218 -9.45 -5.32 -23.63
C ILE A 218 -8.69 -5.05 -22.34
N ALA A 219 -9.11 -5.61 -21.21
CA ALA A 219 -8.44 -5.40 -19.93
C ALA A 219 -7.01 -5.95 -19.91
N LEU A 220 -6.78 -7.13 -20.48
CA LEU A 220 -5.45 -7.73 -20.57
C LEU A 220 -4.54 -6.95 -21.53
N THR A 221 -5.06 -6.53 -22.69
CA THR A 221 -4.30 -5.69 -23.62
C THR A 221 -3.93 -4.36 -23.00
N ALA A 222 -4.88 -3.68 -22.34
CA ALA A 222 -4.61 -2.42 -21.65
C ALA A 222 -3.55 -2.60 -20.54
N ALA A 223 -3.64 -3.67 -19.73
CA ALA A 223 -2.65 -3.96 -18.70
C ALA A 223 -1.28 -4.28 -19.28
N PHE A 224 -1.22 -5.01 -20.39
CA PHE A 224 0.02 -5.31 -21.11
C PHE A 224 0.65 -4.04 -21.69
N THR A 225 -0.14 -3.19 -22.33
CA THR A 225 0.33 -1.89 -22.83
C THR A 225 0.84 -1.01 -21.67
N ALA A 226 0.13 -0.96 -20.57
CA ALA A 226 0.56 -0.23 -19.36
C ALA A 226 1.86 -0.82 -18.77
N ALA A 227 2.06 -2.15 -18.84
CA ALA A 227 3.30 -2.78 -18.41
C ALA A 227 4.48 -2.43 -19.33
N ILE A 228 4.25 -2.33 -20.65
CA ILE A 228 5.27 -1.84 -21.60
C ILE A 228 5.64 -0.39 -21.30
N ILE A 229 4.64 0.46 -21.05
CA ILE A 229 4.86 1.86 -20.67
C ILE A 229 5.67 1.93 -19.36
N LEU A 230 5.32 1.10 -18.37
CA LEU A 230 6.05 1.02 -17.12
C LEU A 230 7.50 0.57 -17.35
N PHE A 231 7.74 -0.40 -18.22
CA PHE A 231 9.08 -0.85 -18.59
C PHE A 231 9.91 0.28 -19.21
N ILE A 232 9.34 1.02 -20.16
CA ILE A 232 10.00 2.17 -20.80
C ILE A 232 10.28 3.25 -19.75
N PHE A 233 9.33 3.56 -18.87
CA PHE A 233 9.50 4.55 -17.81
C PHE A 233 10.59 4.15 -16.82
N GLN A 234 10.62 2.88 -16.42
CA GLN A 234 11.61 2.37 -15.48
C GLN A 234 13.02 2.38 -16.07
N THR A 235 13.16 2.05 -17.36
CA THR A 235 14.46 1.94 -18.03
C THR A 235 15.05 3.29 -18.39
N TYR A 236 14.24 4.20 -18.95
CA TYR A 236 14.75 5.43 -19.57
C TYR A 236 14.44 6.71 -18.81
N PHE A 237 13.37 6.73 -18.01
CA PHE A 237 12.84 7.96 -17.42
C PHE A 237 12.62 7.89 -15.91
N PHE A 238 13.14 6.85 -15.24
CA PHE A 238 12.83 6.56 -13.84
C PHE A 238 12.95 7.79 -12.93
N TYR A 239 14.10 8.46 -12.94
CA TYR A 239 14.34 9.61 -12.06
C TYR A 239 13.43 10.80 -12.38
N ALA A 240 13.24 11.13 -13.66
CA ALA A 240 12.42 12.25 -14.08
C ALA A 240 10.93 12.00 -13.76
N LEU A 241 10.42 10.82 -14.08
CA LEU A 241 8.99 10.50 -13.93
C LEU A 241 8.62 10.16 -12.48
N GLN A 242 9.54 9.62 -11.69
CA GLN A 242 9.34 9.40 -10.27
C GLN A 242 9.22 10.75 -9.55
N THR A 243 10.07 11.71 -9.89
CA THR A 243 10.00 13.07 -9.34
C THR A 243 8.66 13.73 -9.66
N CYS A 244 8.12 13.54 -10.86
CA CYS A 244 6.84 14.09 -11.30
C CYS A 244 5.62 13.20 -10.97
N SER A 245 5.80 12.08 -10.26
CA SER A 245 4.76 11.07 -9.94
C SER A 245 4.09 10.39 -11.12
N LEU A 246 4.49 10.65 -12.34
CA LEU A 246 3.92 10.03 -13.54
C LEU A 246 4.25 8.54 -13.65
N ALA A 247 5.33 8.09 -12.99
CA ALA A 247 5.70 6.67 -12.92
C ALA A 247 4.61 5.78 -12.28
N TYR A 248 3.66 6.37 -11.54
CA TYR A 248 2.57 5.61 -10.89
C TYR A 248 1.33 5.45 -11.77
N LEU A 249 1.20 6.19 -12.88
CA LEU A 249 0.03 6.13 -13.77
C LEU A 249 -0.24 4.73 -14.33
N PRO A 250 0.74 3.95 -14.79
CA PRO A 250 0.51 2.62 -15.31
C PRO A 250 -0.14 1.67 -14.29
N TYR A 251 0.16 1.84 -12.99
CA TYR A 251 -0.41 1.00 -11.93
C TYR A 251 -1.91 1.17 -11.74
N ILE A 252 -2.48 2.30 -12.17
CA ILE A 252 -3.94 2.50 -12.12
C ILE A 252 -4.67 1.45 -12.97
N ILE A 253 -4.05 1.00 -14.05
CA ILE A 253 -4.58 -0.04 -14.95
C ILE A 253 -4.07 -1.42 -14.54
N ILE A 254 -2.77 -1.55 -14.27
CA ILE A 254 -2.13 -2.83 -13.94
C ILE A 254 -2.71 -3.42 -12.65
N THR A 255 -2.86 -2.63 -11.60
CA THR A 255 -3.22 -3.12 -10.26
C THR A 255 -4.57 -3.84 -10.21
N PRO A 256 -5.69 -3.30 -10.73
CA PRO A 256 -6.97 -4.03 -10.71
C PRO A 256 -6.90 -5.34 -11.48
N VAL A 257 -6.25 -5.35 -12.65
CA VAL A 257 -6.10 -6.55 -13.49
C VAL A 257 -5.23 -7.58 -12.78
N LEU A 258 -4.09 -7.17 -12.22
CA LEU A 258 -3.19 -8.04 -11.46
C LEU A 258 -3.90 -8.65 -10.25
N CYS A 259 -4.66 -7.87 -9.49
CA CYS A 259 -5.45 -8.37 -8.36
C CYS A 259 -6.46 -9.43 -8.77
N LEU A 260 -7.13 -9.26 -9.92
CA LEU A 260 -8.07 -10.26 -10.45
C LEU A 260 -7.37 -11.52 -10.95
N LEU A 261 -6.18 -11.39 -11.55
CA LEU A 261 -5.37 -12.53 -11.97
C LEU A 261 -4.84 -13.31 -10.77
N LEU A 262 -4.30 -12.61 -9.75
CA LEU A 262 -3.84 -13.22 -8.50
C LEU A 262 -4.99 -13.91 -7.76
N ALA A 263 -6.18 -13.31 -7.72
CA ALA A 263 -7.35 -13.95 -7.12
C ALA A 263 -7.67 -15.30 -7.77
N LYS A 264 -7.62 -15.39 -9.11
CA LYS A 264 -7.82 -16.66 -9.83
C LYS A 264 -6.69 -17.64 -9.60
N PHE A 265 -5.45 -17.14 -9.57
CA PHE A 265 -4.28 -17.96 -9.29
C PHE A 265 -4.39 -18.62 -7.90
N PHE A 266 -4.67 -17.85 -6.88
CA PHE A 266 -4.85 -18.35 -5.52
C PHE A 266 -6.09 -19.24 -5.36
N ASP A 267 -7.15 -18.98 -6.11
CA ASP A 267 -8.32 -19.89 -6.11
C ASP A 267 -7.98 -21.25 -6.70
N LYS A 268 -7.09 -21.31 -7.68
CA LYS A 268 -6.60 -22.57 -8.28
C LYS A 268 -5.58 -23.28 -7.38
N TYR A 269 -4.62 -22.54 -6.79
CA TYR A 269 -3.48 -23.12 -6.06
C TYR A 269 -3.61 -22.88 -4.56
N LYS A 270 -4.40 -23.72 -3.87
CA LYS A 270 -4.77 -23.56 -2.46
C LYS A 270 -3.60 -23.59 -1.48
N THR A 271 -2.55 -24.37 -1.75
CA THR A 271 -1.35 -24.42 -0.91
C THR A 271 -0.61 -23.08 -0.96
N ILE A 272 -0.46 -22.51 -2.14
CA ILE A 272 0.18 -21.22 -2.34
C ILE A 272 -0.67 -20.11 -1.69
N ASP A 273 -2.00 -20.16 -1.85
CA ASP A 273 -2.93 -19.26 -1.17
C ASP A 273 -2.72 -19.23 0.34
N LYS A 274 -2.60 -20.39 0.98
CA LYS A 274 -2.37 -20.49 2.43
C LYS A 274 -1.05 -19.83 2.83
N ILE A 275 0.03 -20.08 2.09
CA ILE A 275 1.36 -19.50 2.36
C ILE A 275 1.29 -17.96 2.26
N PHE A 276 0.79 -17.44 1.15
CA PHE A 276 0.68 -16.00 0.96
C PHE A 276 -0.32 -15.35 1.93
N THR A 277 -1.35 -16.07 2.37
CA THR A 277 -2.28 -15.58 3.40
C THR A 277 -1.57 -15.31 4.72
N ILE A 278 -0.58 -16.14 5.13
CA ILE A 278 0.20 -15.90 6.35
C ILE A 278 0.91 -14.54 6.26
N PHE A 279 1.61 -14.27 5.16
CA PHE A 279 2.28 -12.97 4.95
C PHE A 279 1.27 -11.80 4.87
N GLY A 280 0.10 -12.04 4.30
CA GLY A 280 -0.95 -11.02 4.23
C GLY A 280 -1.56 -10.66 5.58
N LEU A 281 -1.65 -11.63 6.49
CA LEU A 281 -2.14 -11.40 7.86
C LEU A 281 -1.16 -10.57 8.70
N MET A 282 0.13 -10.67 8.43
CA MET A 282 1.19 -9.91 9.12
C MET A 282 1.79 -8.81 8.23
N SER A 283 1.04 -8.35 7.22
CA SER A 283 1.56 -7.41 6.21
C SER A 283 1.89 -6.03 6.76
N LEU A 284 1.19 -5.57 7.79
CA LEU A 284 1.48 -4.30 8.45
C LEU A 284 2.79 -4.39 9.26
N GLU A 285 2.94 -5.45 10.03
CA GLU A 285 4.14 -5.72 10.82
C GLU A 285 5.37 -5.87 9.92
N LEU A 286 5.22 -6.61 8.81
CA LEU A 286 6.28 -6.73 7.80
C LEU A 286 6.64 -5.37 7.19
N TYR A 287 5.61 -4.56 6.85
CA TYR A 287 5.84 -3.22 6.33
C TYR A 287 6.60 -2.35 7.33
N LEU A 288 6.22 -2.34 8.59
CA LEU A 288 6.86 -1.54 9.61
C LEU A 288 8.29 -2.02 9.91
N CYS A 289 8.44 -3.33 10.15
CA CYS A 289 9.73 -3.88 10.55
C CYS A 289 10.79 -3.75 9.45
N HIS A 290 10.47 -4.06 8.17
CA HIS A 290 11.50 -4.01 7.13
C HIS A 290 12.04 -2.60 6.89
N ILE A 291 11.21 -1.55 7.00
CA ILE A 291 11.65 -0.17 6.81
C ILE A 291 12.55 0.29 7.98
N PHE A 292 12.09 0.05 9.21
CA PHE A 292 12.80 0.55 10.39
C PHE A 292 14.05 -0.28 10.71
N ILE A 293 14.01 -1.59 10.53
CA ILE A 293 15.17 -2.46 10.75
C ILE A 293 16.22 -2.18 9.68
N TYR A 294 15.82 -2.03 8.41
CA TYR A 294 16.76 -1.66 7.36
C TYR A 294 17.54 -0.38 7.71
N LYS A 295 16.84 0.64 8.23
CA LYS A 295 17.49 1.89 8.64
C LYS A 295 18.42 1.72 9.84
N LEU A 296 18.03 0.92 10.83
CA LEU A 296 18.83 0.74 12.05
C LEU A 296 20.06 -0.14 11.82
N PHE A 297 19.93 -1.19 11.05
CA PHE A 297 20.99 -2.17 10.90
C PHE A 297 21.94 -1.90 9.73
N PHE A 298 21.51 -1.15 8.72
CA PHE A 298 22.36 -0.85 7.58
C PHE A 298 23.64 -0.11 7.99
N ASP A 299 23.56 0.75 9.01
CA ASP A 299 24.68 1.51 9.54
C ASP A 299 25.53 0.71 10.58
N PHE A 300 25.03 -0.44 11.07
CA PHE A 300 25.69 -1.24 12.10
C PHE A 300 26.44 -2.48 11.58
N ILE A 301 26.20 -2.89 10.33
CA ILE A 301 26.74 -4.14 9.77
C ILE A 301 27.88 -3.84 8.79
N ASP A 302 28.80 -2.98 9.17
CA ASP A 302 29.97 -2.60 8.33
C ASP A 302 30.97 -3.75 8.09
N PHE A 303 30.84 -4.87 8.84
CA PHE A 303 31.75 -6.02 8.71
C PHE A 303 31.31 -7.04 7.65
N LEU A 304 30.10 -6.93 7.10
CA LEU A 304 29.59 -7.78 6.02
C LEU A 304 29.64 -7.03 4.69
N ASP A 305 29.75 -7.78 3.61
CA ASP A 305 29.52 -7.23 2.30
C ASP A 305 28.06 -6.74 2.18
N LYS A 306 27.83 -5.79 1.29
CA LYS A 306 26.57 -5.09 1.15
C LYS A 306 25.37 -6.01 0.86
N ASP A 307 25.60 -7.08 0.10
CA ASP A 307 24.52 -7.99 -0.29
C ASP A 307 24.15 -8.92 0.86
N SER A 308 25.12 -9.48 1.57
CA SER A 308 24.92 -10.28 2.79
C SER A 308 24.23 -9.45 3.88
N SER A 309 24.61 -8.18 4.04
CA SER A 309 24.01 -7.24 4.95
C SER A 309 22.52 -6.99 4.63
N ASN A 310 22.19 -6.79 3.35
CA ASN A 310 20.81 -6.62 2.89
C ASN A 310 19.96 -7.87 3.16
N ILE A 311 20.49 -9.05 2.86
CA ILE A 311 19.79 -10.33 3.08
C ILE A 311 19.55 -10.55 4.58
N LEU A 312 20.57 -10.37 5.40
CA LEU A 312 20.47 -10.53 6.85
C LEU A 312 19.43 -9.58 7.46
N THR A 313 19.46 -8.30 7.07
CA THR A 313 18.49 -7.30 7.51
C THR A 313 17.06 -7.70 7.15
N MET A 314 16.88 -8.27 5.96
CA MET A 314 15.58 -8.76 5.52
C MET A 314 15.10 -9.94 6.37
N LEU A 315 15.98 -10.91 6.68
CA LEU A 315 15.66 -12.05 7.55
C LEU A 315 15.32 -11.61 8.98
N ILE A 316 16.08 -10.66 9.55
CA ILE A 316 15.77 -10.07 10.85
C ILE A 316 14.41 -9.37 10.82
N SER A 317 14.08 -8.70 9.73
CA SER A 317 12.77 -8.03 9.56
C SER A 317 11.61 -9.02 9.55
N PHE A 318 11.76 -10.18 8.91
CA PHE A 318 10.75 -11.24 8.96
C PHE A 318 10.54 -11.77 10.38
N PHE A 319 11.64 -12.02 11.10
CA PHE A 319 11.57 -12.53 12.48
C PHE A 319 10.92 -11.51 13.42
N ALA A 320 11.35 -10.24 13.36
CA ALA A 320 10.78 -9.16 14.17
C ALA A 320 9.29 -8.95 13.88
N ALA A 321 8.89 -8.95 12.60
CA ALA A 321 7.49 -8.83 12.21
C ALA A 321 6.64 -10.01 12.74
N TYR A 322 7.17 -11.22 12.69
CA TYR A 322 6.48 -12.39 13.24
C TYR A 322 6.27 -12.28 14.76
N LEU A 323 7.29 -11.86 15.50
CA LEU A 323 7.18 -11.64 16.94
C LEU A 323 6.14 -10.54 17.25
N LEU A 324 6.20 -9.42 16.54
CA LEU A 324 5.23 -8.33 16.69
C LEU A 324 3.81 -8.80 16.40
N TYR A 325 3.60 -9.58 15.34
CA TYR A 325 2.30 -10.17 15.00
C TYR A 325 1.74 -11.06 16.12
N ILE A 326 2.59 -11.93 16.71
CA ILE A 326 2.16 -12.80 17.83
C ILE A 326 1.73 -11.97 19.04
N VAL A 327 2.53 -10.95 19.41
CA VAL A 327 2.23 -10.04 20.52
C VAL A 327 0.90 -9.32 20.28
N ASN A 328 0.72 -8.73 19.10
CA ASN A 328 -0.50 -8.03 18.73
C ASN A 328 -1.73 -8.94 18.76
N LYS A 329 -1.61 -10.13 18.22
CA LYS A 329 -2.69 -11.11 18.25
C LYS A 329 -3.12 -11.47 19.67
N LYS A 330 -2.17 -11.62 20.61
CA LYS A 330 -2.45 -11.87 22.03
C LYS A 330 -3.10 -10.66 22.72
N VAL A 331 -2.60 -9.44 22.45
CA VAL A 331 -3.13 -8.19 23.03
C VAL A 331 -4.54 -7.90 22.50
N LEU A 332 -4.75 -8.01 21.21
CA LEU A 332 -6.04 -7.79 20.57
C LEU A 332 -7.08 -8.83 20.99
N SER A 333 -6.70 -10.10 21.14
CA SER A 333 -7.61 -11.15 21.61
C SER A 333 -8.07 -10.93 23.06
N ARG A 334 -7.22 -10.36 23.91
CA ARG A 334 -7.58 -9.99 25.29
C ARG A 334 -8.50 -8.77 25.37
N ARG A 335 -8.39 -7.83 24.41
CA ARG A 335 -9.22 -6.60 24.36
C ARG A 335 -10.54 -6.78 23.65
N THR A 336 -10.65 -7.78 22.80
CA THR A 336 -11.85 -8.11 22.05
C THR A 336 -12.39 -9.45 22.51
N ASN A 337 -13.30 -9.42 23.49
CA ASN A 337 -14.40 -10.40 23.52
C ASN A 337 -15.30 -10.25 22.26
N ILE A 338 -14.87 -9.53 21.28
CA ILE A 338 -15.48 -9.34 19.96
C ILE A 338 -14.76 -10.33 19.03
N ARG A 339 -15.41 -11.49 18.80
CA ARG A 339 -15.04 -12.47 17.77
C ARG A 339 -14.66 -11.73 16.47
N ILE A 340 -13.36 -11.62 16.16
CA ILE A 340 -12.90 -11.39 14.82
C ILE A 340 -13.14 -12.71 14.10
N ARG A 341 -14.31 -12.83 13.45
CA ARG A 341 -14.51 -13.86 12.45
C ARG A 341 -13.75 -13.46 11.20
N PRO A 342 -13.06 -14.41 10.55
CA PRO A 342 -12.25 -14.18 9.36
C PRO A 342 -13.03 -13.63 8.19
#